data_a597476a665032acded23889758410b8
#
_entry.id   a597476a665032acded23889758410b8
#
_cell.length_a   1.000
_cell.length_b   1.000
_cell.length_c   1.000
_cell.angle_alpha   90.00
_cell.angle_beta   90.00
_cell.angle_gamma   90.00
#
_symmetry.space_group_name_H-M   'P 1'
#
loop_
_entity.id
_entity.type
_entity.pdbx_description
1 polymer ?
#
loop_
_entity_poly.entity_id
_entity_poly.type
_entity_poly.pdbx_seq_one_letter_code
_entity_poly.pdbx_strand_id
1 'polypeptide(L)'
;MQISFTKMNGAGNDFVVLNNFEGGLKIDFPAFAEAVCARGFGIGADGLLVLQNSREADFEMLYLNSDGSEGGMCGNGGRCMARFAVLNGICKPTMRFTAHGASYAAEVFDDKNVRLHLPDPDRVTPYMKIPLGAQALEATYVHPNTDHVVLTSGSGFDKVDSADLLTLARKIRYNFEAFPKGTNVNLIEKIADNKIRMRTYERGVENETLACGTGAVASAITSSIRYNVQSPVSILTTGGETLKVSFDRSNNRYSNIVLEGSARVVFQGKILYNEQDHKVLDLVNGQGHI
;
A
#
# COMPACT_ATOMS: atom_id res chain seq x y z
N MET A 1 -1.25 1.83 30.27
CA MET A 1 -1.62 3.22 29.88
C MET A 1 -2.81 3.21 28.93
N GLN A 2 -3.54 4.35 28.76
CA GLN A 2 -4.60 4.48 27.77
C GLN A 2 -4.07 5.18 26.53
N ILE A 3 -4.28 4.57 25.35
CA ILE A 3 -3.79 5.09 24.06
C ILE A 3 -5.00 5.32 23.15
N SER A 4 -5.13 6.54 22.62
CA SER A 4 -6.13 6.88 21.61
C SER A 4 -5.65 6.46 20.23
N PHE A 5 -6.54 5.90 19.42
CA PHE A 5 -6.24 5.47 18.06
C PHE A 5 -7.37 5.82 17.09
N THR A 6 -7.03 5.83 15.81
CA THR A 6 -7.99 5.88 14.71
C THR A 6 -7.81 4.65 13.84
N LYS A 7 -8.87 3.89 13.61
CA LYS A 7 -8.89 2.83 12.61
C LYS A 7 -9.15 3.43 11.24
N MET A 8 -8.27 3.18 10.29
CA MET A 8 -8.41 3.68 8.93
C MET A 8 -8.30 2.57 7.90
N ASN A 9 -8.85 2.83 6.71
CA ASN A 9 -8.77 1.93 5.56
C ASN A 9 -8.37 2.72 4.31
N GLY A 10 -7.40 2.21 3.56
CA GLY A 10 -6.96 2.72 2.28
C GLY A 10 -7.05 1.64 1.20
N ALA A 11 -8.14 1.64 0.43
CA ALA A 11 -8.37 0.70 -0.67
C ALA A 11 -8.29 -0.79 -0.27
N GLY A 12 -8.81 -1.14 0.91
CA GLY A 12 -8.82 -2.53 1.43
C GLY A 12 -7.71 -2.85 2.44
N ASN A 13 -6.63 -2.08 2.48
CA ASN A 13 -5.64 -2.16 3.56
C ASN A 13 -6.14 -1.40 4.79
N ASP A 14 -6.07 -2.04 5.95
CA ASP A 14 -6.56 -1.44 7.19
C ASP A 14 -5.43 -1.19 8.21
N PHE A 15 -5.50 -0.04 8.87
CA PHE A 15 -4.43 0.42 9.75
C PHE A 15 -4.97 0.90 11.10
N VAL A 16 -4.20 0.64 12.16
CA VAL A 16 -4.28 1.41 13.40
C VAL A 16 -3.40 2.63 13.25
N VAL A 17 -3.92 3.82 13.50
CA VAL A 17 -3.20 5.09 13.32
C VAL A 17 -3.10 5.82 14.65
N LEU A 18 -1.88 6.22 15.02
CA LEU A 18 -1.58 6.96 16.24
C LEU A 18 -1.08 8.36 15.91
N ASN A 19 -1.50 9.32 16.74
CA ASN A 19 -0.91 10.64 16.78
C ASN A 19 0.18 10.70 17.86
N ASN A 20 1.42 10.76 17.44
CA ASN A 20 2.58 11.01 18.31
C ASN A 20 3.38 12.26 17.87
N PHE A 21 2.66 13.25 17.29
CA PHE A 21 3.30 14.48 16.81
C PHE A 21 4.06 15.21 17.90
N GLU A 22 3.46 15.31 19.11
CA GLU A 22 4.09 15.93 20.27
C GLU A 22 5.11 15.02 20.98
N GLY A 23 5.32 13.79 20.52
CA GLY A 23 6.28 12.85 21.09
C GLY A 23 5.93 12.34 22.49
N GLY A 24 4.65 12.40 22.87
CA GLY A 24 4.17 11.99 24.20
C GLY A 24 4.07 10.47 24.41
N LEU A 25 3.95 9.70 23.34
CA LEU A 25 3.93 8.24 23.41
C LEU A 25 5.36 7.70 23.48
N LYS A 26 5.76 7.19 24.64
CA LYS A 26 7.07 6.59 24.92
C LYS A 26 6.93 5.09 25.08
N ILE A 27 6.49 4.40 24.02
CA ILE A 27 6.25 2.96 24.01
C ILE A 27 7.13 2.27 22.97
N ASP A 28 7.29 0.96 23.11
CA ASP A 28 7.85 0.09 22.07
C ASP A 28 6.82 -0.07 20.96
N PHE A 29 6.95 0.71 19.88
CA PHE A 29 6.00 0.67 18.76
C PHE A 29 5.99 -0.68 18.02
N PRO A 30 7.10 -1.38 17.79
CA PRO A 30 7.12 -2.75 17.30
C PRO A 30 6.24 -3.70 18.13
N ALA A 31 6.49 -3.81 19.40
CA ALA A 31 5.70 -4.67 20.29
C ALA A 31 4.23 -4.21 20.38
N PHE A 32 3.98 -2.91 20.36
CA PHE A 32 2.61 -2.38 20.30
C PHE A 32 1.91 -2.77 18.99
N ALA A 33 2.60 -2.73 17.85
CA ALA A 33 2.05 -3.12 16.55
C ALA A 33 1.62 -4.60 16.56
N GLU A 34 2.47 -5.51 17.05
CA GLU A 34 2.12 -6.93 17.21
C GLU A 34 0.85 -7.11 18.05
N ALA A 35 0.76 -6.44 19.20
CA ALA A 35 -0.36 -6.58 20.11
C ALA A 35 -1.67 -6.03 19.53
N VAL A 36 -1.66 -4.84 18.91
CA VAL A 36 -2.90 -4.19 18.45
C VAL A 36 -3.35 -4.66 17.10
N CYS A 37 -2.43 -5.10 16.23
CA CYS A 37 -2.76 -5.58 14.88
C CYS A 37 -3.21 -7.04 14.87
N ALA A 38 -3.03 -7.79 15.98
CA ALA A 38 -3.47 -9.17 16.11
C ALA A 38 -4.99 -9.26 15.92
N ARG A 39 -5.45 -9.89 14.81
CA ARG A 39 -6.88 -10.08 14.54
C ARG A 39 -7.49 -11.07 15.53
N GLY A 40 -8.62 -10.71 16.11
CA GLY A 40 -9.31 -11.52 17.12
C GLY A 40 -8.82 -11.32 18.57
N PHE A 41 -7.66 -10.69 18.78
CA PHE A 41 -7.07 -10.43 20.11
C PHE A 41 -6.81 -8.95 20.37
N GLY A 42 -6.50 -8.18 19.34
CA GLY A 42 -6.34 -6.74 19.39
C GLY A 42 -7.43 -6.02 18.60
N ILE A 43 -7.12 -4.82 18.11
CA ILE A 43 -7.99 -4.08 17.18
C ILE A 43 -8.08 -4.82 15.85
N GLY A 44 -7.00 -5.49 15.46
CA GLY A 44 -6.86 -6.18 14.18
C GLY A 44 -6.60 -5.19 13.04
N ALA A 45 -5.44 -5.30 12.40
CA ALA A 45 -5.05 -4.47 11.27
C ALA A 45 -3.95 -5.14 10.45
N ASP A 46 -3.71 -4.65 9.25
CA ASP A 46 -2.55 -5.02 8.43
C ASP A 46 -1.27 -4.35 8.94
N GLY A 47 -1.39 -3.26 9.68
CA GLY A 47 -0.26 -2.60 10.30
C GLY A 47 -0.61 -1.38 11.15
N LEU A 48 0.43 -0.84 11.77
CA LEU A 48 0.40 0.36 12.60
C LEU A 48 1.04 1.53 11.85
N LEU A 49 0.37 2.66 11.83
CA LEU A 49 0.88 3.93 11.35
C LEU A 49 1.05 4.87 12.53
N VAL A 50 2.23 5.48 12.69
CA VAL A 50 2.47 6.48 13.73
C VAL A 50 2.87 7.79 13.08
N LEU A 51 2.10 8.84 13.35
CA LEU A 51 2.42 10.19 12.93
C LEU A 51 3.38 10.81 13.95
N GLN A 52 4.55 11.24 13.47
CA GLN A 52 5.61 11.82 14.29
C GLN A 52 5.98 13.21 13.76
N ASN A 53 6.59 14.02 14.62
CA ASN A 53 7.17 15.31 14.20
C ASN A 53 8.35 15.09 13.26
N SER A 54 8.49 15.94 12.26
CA SER A 54 9.62 15.95 11.33
C SER A 54 10.35 17.30 11.39
N ARG A 55 11.67 17.29 11.20
CA ARG A 55 12.46 18.51 11.03
C ARG A 55 12.54 18.98 9.57
N GLU A 56 12.17 18.12 8.64
CA GLU A 56 12.40 18.30 7.20
C GLU A 56 11.10 18.40 6.40
N ALA A 57 9.96 18.05 7.03
CA ALA A 57 8.65 18.00 6.39
C ALA A 57 7.54 18.38 7.38
N ASP A 58 6.29 18.40 6.96
CA ASP A 58 5.15 18.68 7.82
C ASP A 58 4.99 17.62 8.93
N PHE A 59 5.35 16.35 8.64
CA PHE A 59 5.40 15.25 9.60
C PHE A 59 6.27 14.08 9.06
N GLU A 60 6.56 13.12 9.93
CA GLU A 60 7.14 11.83 9.59
C GLU A 60 6.11 10.71 9.81
N MET A 61 6.04 9.77 8.88
CA MET A 61 5.24 8.56 8.97
C MET A 61 6.13 7.37 9.31
N LEU A 62 5.94 6.79 10.49
CA LEU A 62 6.44 5.46 10.80
C LEU A 62 5.37 4.44 10.44
N TYR A 63 5.75 3.42 9.66
CA TYR A 63 4.90 2.28 9.32
C TYR A 63 5.50 0.99 9.85
N LEU A 64 4.70 0.24 10.61
CA LEU A 64 5.04 -1.09 11.10
C LEU A 64 4.02 -2.10 10.59
N ASN A 65 4.51 -3.22 10.10
CA ASN A 65 3.68 -4.37 9.75
C ASN A 65 3.01 -4.96 11.00
N SER A 66 2.03 -5.83 10.82
CA SER A 66 1.32 -6.49 11.93
C SER A 66 2.21 -7.39 12.80
N ASP A 67 3.38 -7.76 12.32
CA ASP A 67 4.41 -8.53 13.05
C ASP A 67 5.46 -7.64 13.75
N GLY A 68 5.23 -6.33 13.84
CA GLY A 68 6.14 -5.36 14.44
C GLY A 68 7.34 -4.96 13.57
N SER A 69 7.59 -5.63 12.46
CA SER A 69 8.68 -5.27 11.56
C SER A 69 8.44 -3.92 10.90
N GLU A 70 9.51 -3.13 10.70
CA GLU A 70 9.39 -1.85 9.99
C GLU A 70 9.07 -2.10 8.52
N GLY A 71 8.01 -1.46 8.05
CA GLY A 71 7.59 -1.48 6.64
C GLY A 71 8.23 -0.33 5.87
N GLY A 72 8.44 -0.56 4.58
CA GLY A 72 8.78 0.52 3.64
C GLY A 72 7.57 1.44 3.39
N MET A 73 7.70 2.37 2.45
CA MET A 73 6.57 3.23 2.07
C MET A 73 5.40 2.41 1.50
N CYS A 74 4.28 2.46 2.18
CA CYS A 74 3.01 1.90 1.75
C CYS A 74 2.12 2.99 1.17
N GLY A 75 1.76 2.93 -0.12
CA GLY A 75 0.91 3.95 -0.76
C GLY A 75 -0.48 4.06 -0.14
N ASN A 76 -1.05 2.95 0.34
CA ASN A 76 -2.34 2.93 1.05
C ASN A 76 -2.21 3.60 2.43
N GLY A 77 -1.13 3.27 3.17
CA GLY A 77 -0.81 3.88 4.46
C GLY A 77 -0.51 5.38 4.34
N GLY A 78 0.26 5.79 3.33
CA GLY A 78 0.57 7.20 3.08
C GLY A 78 -0.67 8.05 2.84
N ARG A 79 -1.66 7.54 2.08
CA ARG A 79 -2.94 8.25 1.91
C ARG A 79 -3.72 8.34 3.22
N CYS A 80 -3.77 7.26 4.01
CA CYS A 80 -4.40 7.28 5.33
C CYS A 80 -3.73 8.29 6.25
N MET A 81 -2.39 8.30 6.30
CA MET A 81 -1.63 9.22 7.14
C MET A 81 -1.83 10.68 6.73
N ALA A 82 -1.78 11.00 5.44
CA ALA A 82 -2.00 12.35 4.94
C ALA A 82 -3.40 12.88 5.35
N ARG A 83 -4.44 12.07 5.16
CA ARG A 83 -5.78 12.45 5.60
C ARG A 83 -5.88 12.57 7.12
N PHE A 84 -5.27 11.66 7.86
CA PHE A 84 -5.23 11.69 9.33
C PHE A 84 -4.59 12.98 9.85
N ALA A 85 -3.48 13.41 9.25
CA ALA A 85 -2.79 14.65 9.61
C ALA A 85 -3.68 15.90 9.42
N VAL A 86 -4.44 15.96 8.31
CA VAL A 86 -5.41 17.07 8.07
C VAL A 86 -6.55 17.02 9.08
N LEU A 87 -7.14 15.85 9.33
CA LEU A 87 -8.25 15.70 10.29
C LEU A 87 -7.86 16.07 11.72
N ASN A 88 -6.60 15.95 12.09
CA ASN A 88 -6.07 16.36 13.40
C ASN A 88 -5.51 17.78 13.43
N GLY A 89 -5.65 18.56 12.34
CA GLY A 89 -5.17 19.93 12.27
C GLY A 89 -3.65 20.09 12.28
N ILE A 90 -2.90 19.02 12.00
CA ILE A 90 -1.42 19.01 12.02
C ILE A 90 -0.86 19.71 10.79
N CYS A 91 -1.48 19.51 9.62
CA CYS A 91 -1.07 20.15 8.39
C CYS A 91 -2.24 20.59 7.52
N LYS A 92 -1.94 21.40 6.50
CA LYS A 92 -2.88 21.82 5.45
C LYS A 92 -3.19 20.65 4.50
N PRO A 93 -4.24 20.77 3.65
CA PRO A 93 -4.58 19.73 2.67
C PRO A 93 -3.45 19.35 1.71
N THR A 94 -2.57 20.28 1.35
CA THR A 94 -1.35 20.00 0.57
C THR A 94 -0.17 19.98 1.53
N MET A 95 0.58 18.88 1.51
CA MET A 95 1.62 18.63 2.49
C MET A 95 2.80 17.84 1.91
N ARG A 96 3.91 17.90 2.64
CA ARG A 96 5.06 17.01 2.44
C ARG A 96 5.30 16.21 3.72
N PHE A 97 5.69 14.96 3.58
CA PHE A 97 6.04 14.12 4.73
C PHE A 97 7.22 13.20 4.39
N THR A 98 7.88 12.73 5.42
CA THR A 98 8.94 11.72 5.28
C THR A 98 8.40 10.35 5.71
N ALA A 99 8.87 9.30 5.05
CA ALA A 99 8.63 7.93 5.43
C ALA A 99 9.84 7.08 5.01
N HIS A 100 10.37 6.30 5.92
CA HIS A 100 11.52 5.42 5.68
C HIS A 100 12.70 6.17 4.99
N GLY A 101 13.00 7.38 5.47
CA GLY A 101 14.10 8.21 4.97
C GLY A 101 13.88 8.88 3.61
N ALA A 102 12.72 8.73 2.98
CA ALA A 102 12.36 9.38 1.72
C ALA A 102 11.26 10.42 1.90
N SER A 103 11.25 11.45 1.03
CA SER A 103 10.24 12.52 1.05
C SER A 103 9.14 12.27 0.04
N TYR A 104 7.90 12.51 0.46
CA TYR A 104 6.68 12.36 -0.33
C TYR A 104 5.83 13.62 -0.24
N ALA A 105 4.97 13.82 -1.23
CA ALA A 105 3.97 14.88 -1.20
C ALA A 105 2.56 14.30 -1.34
N ALA A 106 1.59 14.89 -0.66
CA ALA A 106 0.20 14.47 -0.74
C ALA A 106 -0.75 15.67 -0.78
N GLU A 107 -1.93 15.43 -1.36
CA GLU A 107 -3.04 16.38 -1.41
C GLU A 107 -4.33 15.67 -0.98
N VAL A 108 -4.94 16.12 0.10
CA VAL A 108 -6.29 15.72 0.52
C VAL A 108 -7.26 16.68 -0.16
N PHE A 109 -7.92 16.26 -1.23
CA PHE A 109 -8.70 17.18 -2.06
C PHE A 109 -10.22 17.05 -1.87
N ASP A 110 -10.66 16.02 -1.17
CA ASP A 110 -12.05 15.87 -0.72
C ASP A 110 -12.14 15.05 0.59
N ASP A 111 -13.37 14.75 1.04
CA ASP A 111 -13.62 14.07 2.32
C ASP A 111 -13.04 12.67 2.46
N LYS A 112 -12.58 12.04 1.40
CA LYS A 112 -12.10 10.63 1.42
C LYS A 112 -10.94 10.35 0.48
N ASN A 113 -10.68 11.21 -0.51
CA ASN A 113 -9.69 10.93 -1.54
C ASN A 113 -8.41 11.74 -1.33
N VAL A 114 -7.31 11.07 -1.56
CA VAL A 114 -5.96 11.61 -1.40
C VAL A 114 -5.16 11.30 -2.65
N ARG A 115 -4.48 12.30 -3.17
CA ARG A 115 -3.41 12.18 -4.18
C ARG A 115 -2.09 12.05 -3.47
N LEU A 116 -1.34 11.02 -3.81
CA LEU A 116 0.00 10.77 -3.31
C LEU A 116 0.97 10.82 -4.48
N HIS A 117 1.93 11.74 -4.41
CA HIS A 117 3.03 11.82 -5.37
C HIS A 117 4.08 10.79 -5.01
N LEU A 118 4.36 9.91 -5.96
CA LEU A 118 5.33 8.83 -5.81
C LEU A 118 6.58 9.12 -6.65
N PRO A 119 7.73 8.55 -6.29
CA PRO A 119 8.91 8.60 -7.13
C PRO A 119 8.64 8.05 -8.53
N ASP A 120 9.32 8.61 -9.50
CA ASP A 120 9.29 8.08 -10.85
C ASP A 120 9.89 6.66 -10.88
N PRO A 121 9.39 5.75 -11.73
CA PRO A 121 9.96 4.43 -11.84
C PRO A 121 11.37 4.53 -12.44
N ASP A 122 12.34 3.94 -11.77
CA ASP A 122 13.73 3.93 -12.21
C ASP A 122 13.97 2.94 -13.36
N ARG A 123 13.07 1.97 -13.52
CA ARG A 123 13.15 0.97 -14.59
C ARG A 123 11.78 0.53 -15.10
N VAL A 124 11.64 0.58 -16.43
CA VAL A 124 10.52 -0.01 -17.17
C VAL A 124 11.09 -0.86 -18.29
N THR A 125 10.79 -2.16 -18.31
CA THR A 125 11.22 -3.10 -19.35
C THR A 125 10.00 -3.70 -20.03
N PRO A 126 9.56 -3.14 -21.16
CA PRO A 126 8.47 -3.70 -21.96
C PRO A 126 8.86 -5.06 -22.54
N TYR A 127 7.88 -5.94 -22.70
CA TYR A 127 8.05 -7.22 -23.41
C TYR A 127 9.19 -8.10 -22.87
N MET A 128 9.43 -8.04 -21.56
CA MET A 128 10.40 -8.89 -20.86
C MET A 128 10.01 -10.36 -21.02
N LYS A 129 10.98 -11.22 -21.37
CA LYS A 129 10.80 -12.68 -21.41
C LYS A 129 11.28 -13.27 -20.09
N ILE A 130 10.38 -13.92 -19.37
CA ILE A 130 10.66 -14.59 -18.09
C ILE A 130 10.74 -16.09 -18.35
N PRO A 131 11.90 -16.74 -18.16
CA PRO A 131 12.01 -18.19 -18.29
C PRO A 131 11.15 -18.90 -17.23
N LEU A 132 10.30 -19.83 -17.68
CA LEU A 132 9.49 -20.71 -16.82
C LEU A 132 9.60 -22.15 -17.32
N GLY A 133 10.68 -22.82 -16.97
CA GLY A 133 11.01 -24.15 -17.50
C GLY A 133 11.31 -24.10 -19.00
N ALA A 134 10.65 -24.94 -19.80
CA ALA A 134 10.85 -25.02 -21.25
C ALA A 134 10.17 -23.86 -22.04
N GLN A 135 9.40 -23.02 -21.38
CA GLN A 135 8.66 -21.91 -21.99
C GLN A 135 9.15 -20.56 -21.43
N ALA A 136 8.93 -19.48 -22.18
CA ALA A 136 9.13 -18.12 -21.71
C ALA A 136 7.79 -17.37 -21.69
N LEU A 137 7.49 -16.73 -20.56
CA LEU A 137 6.32 -15.87 -20.41
C LEU A 137 6.70 -14.43 -20.75
N GLU A 138 5.87 -13.77 -21.56
CA GLU A 138 6.05 -12.35 -21.85
C GLU A 138 5.31 -11.49 -20.81
N ALA A 139 6.02 -10.52 -20.24
CA ALA A 139 5.52 -9.60 -19.24
C ALA A 139 6.06 -8.19 -19.46
N THR A 140 5.56 -7.22 -18.70
CA THR A 140 6.21 -5.93 -18.51
C THR A 140 6.78 -5.89 -17.10
N TYR A 141 8.05 -5.54 -16.97
CA TYR A 141 8.65 -5.27 -15.66
C TYR A 141 8.68 -3.77 -15.41
N VAL A 142 8.24 -3.37 -14.22
CA VAL A 142 8.24 -1.97 -13.76
C VAL A 142 8.75 -1.93 -12.32
N HIS A 143 9.64 -0.99 -12.02
CA HIS A 143 10.17 -0.74 -10.68
C HIS A 143 9.77 0.65 -10.16
N PRO A 144 8.54 0.83 -9.69
CA PRO A 144 8.10 2.05 -9.01
C PRO A 144 8.42 1.95 -7.52
N ASN A 145 9.70 1.95 -7.15
CA ASN A 145 10.24 1.74 -5.80
C ASN A 145 10.26 0.28 -5.29
N THR A 146 9.62 -0.67 -5.99
CA THR A 146 9.69 -2.12 -5.71
C THR A 146 9.48 -2.90 -6.99
N ASP A 147 9.93 -4.15 -7.01
CA ASP A 147 9.86 -5.00 -8.22
C ASP A 147 8.42 -5.41 -8.53
N HIS A 148 7.97 -5.15 -9.75
CA HIS A 148 6.67 -5.59 -10.26
C HIS A 148 6.80 -6.23 -11.64
N VAL A 149 6.28 -7.43 -11.77
CA VAL A 149 5.97 -8.09 -13.04
C VAL A 149 4.49 -7.92 -13.32
N VAL A 150 4.16 -7.41 -14.50
CA VAL A 150 2.78 -7.21 -14.92
C VAL A 150 2.49 -8.08 -16.14
N LEU A 151 1.53 -8.99 -15.97
CA LEU A 151 0.99 -9.86 -16.99
C LEU A 151 -0.29 -9.27 -17.56
N THR A 152 -0.49 -9.45 -18.85
CA THR A 152 -1.76 -9.09 -19.51
C THR A 152 -2.56 -10.36 -19.74
N SER A 153 -3.81 -10.39 -19.29
CA SER A 153 -4.75 -11.42 -19.74
C SER A 153 -5.43 -10.97 -21.02
N GLY A 154 -5.61 -11.90 -21.96
CA GLY A 154 -6.58 -11.71 -23.03
C GLY A 154 -8.01 -11.79 -22.46
N SER A 155 -8.96 -12.36 -23.20
CA SER A 155 -10.37 -12.54 -22.77
C SER A 155 -10.58 -13.55 -21.62
N GLY A 156 -9.55 -13.82 -20.81
CA GLY A 156 -9.53 -14.89 -19.82
C GLY A 156 -9.39 -14.47 -18.37
N PHE A 157 -9.49 -13.19 -18.04
CA PHE A 157 -9.25 -12.70 -16.66
C PHE A 157 -10.14 -13.38 -15.62
N ASP A 158 -11.45 -13.52 -15.90
CA ASP A 158 -12.42 -14.20 -15.03
C ASP A 158 -12.27 -15.73 -15.01
N LYS A 159 -11.55 -16.29 -15.98
CA LYS A 159 -11.29 -17.73 -16.08
C LYS A 159 -10.03 -18.16 -15.33
N VAL A 160 -9.18 -17.21 -14.97
CA VAL A 160 -8.01 -17.46 -14.12
C VAL A 160 -8.52 -17.51 -12.69
N ASP A 161 -8.73 -18.71 -12.16
CA ASP A 161 -9.09 -18.85 -10.75
C ASP A 161 -7.93 -18.42 -9.84
N SER A 162 -8.21 -18.26 -8.54
CA SER A 162 -7.18 -17.80 -7.62
C SER A 162 -6.05 -18.81 -7.45
N ALA A 163 -6.33 -20.11 -7.55
CA ALA A 163 -5.31 -21.17 -7.41
C ALA A 163 -4.34 -21.14 -8.60
N ASP A 164 -4.84 -20.95 -9.83
CA ASP A 164 -4.01 -20.85 -11.03
C ASP A 164 -3.15 -19.59 -10.99
N LEU A 165 -3.73 -18.44 -10.59
CA LEU A 165 -2.98 -17.19 -10.41
C LEU A 165 -1.88 -17.35 -9.37
N LEU A 166 -2.20 -17.89 -8.19
CA LEU A 166 -1.23 -18.11 -7.11
C LEU A 166 -0.11 -19.05 -7.56
N THR A 167 -0.43 -20.12 -8.30
CA THR A 167 0.54 -21.07 -8.81
C THR A 167 1.52 -20.41 -9.79
N LEU A 168 1.01 -19.64 -10.75
CA LEU A 168 1.83 -18.91 -11.71
C LEU A 168 2.63 -17.80 -11.02
N ALA A 169 1.99 -17.02 -10.17
CA ALA A 169 2.62 -15.91 -9.47
C ALA A 169 3.77 -16.37 -8.58
N ARG A 170 3.61 -17.49 -7.86
CA ARG A 170 4.69 -18.08 -7.05
C ARG A 170 5.89 -18.47 -7.89
N LYS A 171 5.70 -19.09 -9.06
CA LYS A 171 6.80 -19.42 -9.97
C LYS A 171 7.58 -18.18 -10.42
N ILE A 172 6.90 -17.07 -10.66
CA ILE A 172 7.54 -15.79 -11.03
C ILE A 172 8.17 -15.12 -9.81
N ARG A 173 7.45 -15.05 -8.68
CA ARG A 173 7.88 -14.45 -7.41
C ARG A 173 9.20 -15.02 -6.91
N TYR A 174 9.40 -16.34 -7.03
CA TYR A 174 10.59 -17.05 -6.57
C TYR A 174 11.57 -17.38 -7.69
N ASN A 175 11.44 -16.74 -8.86
CA ASN A 175 12.44 -16.82 -9.91
C ASN A 175 13.61 -15.87 -9.59
N PHE A 176 14.46 -16.26 -8.65
CA PHE A 176 15.59 -15.46 -8.18
C PHE A 176 16.70 -15.26 -9.21
N GLU A 177 16.72 -16.02 -10.29
CA GLU A 177 17.60 -15.78 -11.44
C GLU A 177 17.18 -14.50 -12.18
N ALA A 178 15.90 -14.33 -12.44
CA ALA A 178 15.36 -13.12 -13.10
C ALA A 178 15.18 -11.95 -12.11
N PHE A 179 14.81 -12.23 -10.86
CA PHE A 179 14.48 -11.26 -9.82
C PHE A 179 15.19 -11.61 -8.50
N PRO A 180 16.45 -11.20 -8.29
CA PRO A 180 17.26 -11.62 -7.12
C PRO A 180 16.62 -11.34 -5.75
N LYS A 181 15.80 -10.31 -5.65
CA LYS A 181 15.01 -9.97 -4.45
C LYS A 181 13.57 -10.50 -4.49
N GLY A 182 13.25 -11.25 -5.53
CA GLY A 182 11.88 -11.61 -5.87
C GLY A 182 11.05 -10.41 -6.33
N THR A 183 9.82 -10.65 -6.78
CA THR A 183 8.95 -9.63 -7.37
C THR A 183 7.50 -9.77 -6.94
N ASN A 184 6.74 -8.67 -6.97
CA ASN A 184 5.28 -8.72 -6.98
C ASN A 184 4.80 -9.12 -8.37
N VAL A 185 3.66 -9.79 -8.46
CA VAL A 185 3.09 -10.22 -9.74
C VAL A 185 1.68 -9.66 -9.87
N ASN A 186 1.44 -8.92 -10.94
CA ASN A 186 0.15 -8.33 -11.24
C ASN A 186 -0.41 -8.95 -12.52
N LEU A 187 -1.70 -9.25 -12.52
CA LEU A 187 -2.44 -9.63 -13.72
C LEU A 187 -3.42 -8.51 -14.04
N ILE A 188 -3.41 -8.01 -15.28
CA ILE A 188 -4.28 -6.92 -15.71
C ILE A 188 -5.11 -7.27 -16.93
N GLU A 189 -6.29 -6.65 -17.01
CA GLU A 189 -7.16 -6.67 -18.18
C GLU A 189 -7.72 -5.27 -18.44
N LYS A 190 -7.76 -4.86 -19.71
CA LYS A 190 -8.46 -3.64 -20.13
C LYS A 190 -9.96 -3.89 -20.15
N ILE A 191 -10.74 -3.07 -19.44
CA ILE A 191 -12.21 -3.17 -19.36
C ILE A 191 -12.93 -1.96 -19.96
N ALA A 192 -12.22 -0.84 -20.18
CA ALA A 192 -12.71 0.33 -20.92
C ALA A 192 -11.52 1.15 -21.41
N ASP A 193 -11.75 2.27 -22.09
CA ASP A 193 -10.67 3.06 -22.74
C ASP A 193 -9.57 3.49 -21.77
N ASN A 194 -9.94 4.01 -20.59
CA ASN A 194 -8.95 4.38 -19.53
C ASN A 194 -9.16 3.58 -18.27
N LYS A 195 -9.70 2.36 -18.37
CA LYS A 195 -9.96 1.54 -17.20
C LYS A 195 -9.43 0.12 -17.38
N ILE A 196 -8.71 -0.33 -16.37
CA ILE A 196 -8.25 -1.72 -16.24
C ILE A 196 -8.76 -2.32 -14.94
N ARG A 197 -8.79 -3.62 -14.85
CA ARG A 197 -8.87 -4.35 -13.58
C ARG A 197 -7.54 -5.03 -13.31
N MET A 198 -7.23 -5.21 -12.03
CA MET A 198 -5.95 -5.71 -11.56
C MET A 198 -6.14 -6.70 -10.42
N ARG A 199 -5.35 -7.77 -10.46
CA ARG A 199 -5.12 -8.71 -9.36
C ARG A 199 -3.64 -8.69 -9.02
N THR A 200 -3.29 -8.76 -7.74
CA THR A 200 -1.88 -8.70 -7.30
C THR A 200 -1.56 -9.83 -6.33
N TYR A 201 -0.53 -10.61 -6.66
CA TYR A 201 0.18 -11.44 -5.70
C TYR A 201 1.33 -10.63 -5.12
N GLU A 202 1.31 -10.41 -3.82
CA GLU A 202 2.21 -9.46 -3.17
C GLU A 202 3.36 -10.16 -2.43
N ARG A 203 4.58 -9.70 -2.72
CA ARG A 203 5.80 -10.12 -2.03
C ARG A 203 5.74 -9.70 -0.56
N GLY A 204 5.99 -10.64 0.35
CA GLY A 204 5.91 -10.43 1.80
C GLY A 204 4.57 -10.85 2.40
N VAL A 205 3.48 -10.72 1.67
CA VAL A 205 2.17 -11.28 2.02
C VAL A 205 2.07 -12.72 1.51
N GLU A 206 2.71 -13.01 0.38
CA GLU A 206 2.77 -14.31 -0.30
C GLU A 206 1.39 -14.88 -0.66
N ASN A 207 0.47 -13.97 -0.95
CA ASN A 207 -0.90 -14.25 -1.35
C ASN A 207 -1.46 -13.13 -2.24
N GLU A 208 -2.67 -13.32 -2.78
CA GLU A 208 -3.41 -12.26 -3.46
C GLU A 208 -3.91 -11.23 -2.44
N THR A 209 -3.64 -9.94 -2.71
CA THR A 209 -4.05 -8.81 -1.86
C THR A 209 -5.21 -8.05 -2.48
N LEU A 210 -5.99 -7.36 -1.63
CA LEU A 210 -7.14 -6.57 -2.05
C LEU A 210 -6.73 -5.36 -2.91
N ALA A 211 -5.57 -4.76 -2.63
CA ALA A 211 -5.00 -3.66 -3.41
C ALA A 211 -3.51 -3.48 -3.11
N CYS A 212 -2.73 -3.16 -4.14
CA CYS A 212 -1.32 -2.79 -4.04
C CYS A 212 -1.10 -1.46 -4.78
N GLY A 213 -0.64 -0.42 -4.06
CA GLY A 213 -0.46 0.92 -4.63
C GLY A 213 0.61 0.99 -5.71
N THR A 214 1.80 0.41 -5.46
CA THR A 214 2.89 0.33 -6.43
C THR A 214 2.55 -0.62 -7.58
N GLY A 215 1.78 -1.67 -7.29
CA GLY A 215 1.20 -2.56 -8.30
C GLY A 215 0.23 -1.82 -9.24
N ALA A 216 -0.57 -0.89 -8.71
CA ALA A 216 -1.44 -0.05 -9.52
C ALA A 216 -0.63 0.87 -10.46
N VAL A 217 0.47 1.47 -9.97
CA VAL A 217 1.38 2.27 -10.80
C VAL A 217 1.98 1.42 -11.92
N ALA A 218 2.54 0.25 -11.59
CA ALA A 218 3.12 -0.67 -12.56
C ALA A 218 2.08 -1.12 -13.61
N SER A 219 0.85 -1.39 -13.17
CA SER A 219 -0.26 -1.79 -14.03
C SER A 219 -0.74 -0.69 -14.95
N ALA A 220 -0.81 0.56 -14.47
CA ALA A 220 -1.17 1.72 -15.29
C ALA A 220 -0.13 1.97 -16.40
N ILE A 221 1.16 1.94 -16.05
CA ILE A 221 2.26 2.06 -17.00
C ILE A 221 2.20 0.93 -18.05
N THR A 222 2.03 -0.31 -17.59
CA THR A 222 1.91 -1.46 -18.49
C THR A 222 0.71 -1.32 -19.43
N SER A 223 -0.43 -0.85 -18.93
CA SER A 223 -1.63 -0.66 -19.77
C SER A 223 -1.42 0.38 -20.87
N SER A 224 -0.62 1.42 -20.59
CA SER A 224 -0.27 2.41 -21.62
C SER A 224 0.65 1.84 -22.69
N ILE A 225 1.47 0.84 -22.36
CA ILE A 225 2.36 0.16 -23.32
C ILE A 225 1.58 -0.88 -24.14
N ARG A 226 0.78 -1.70 -23.46
CA ARG A 226 0.16 -2.92 -24.03
C ARG A 226 -1.18 -2.65 -24.69
N TYR A 227 -1.94 -1.69 -24.19
CA TYR A 227 -3.30 -1.38 -24.61
C TYR A 227 -3.49 0.05 -25.09
N ASN A 228 -2.40 0.85 -25.12
CA ASN A 228 -2.42 2.28 -25.45
C ASN A 228 -3.43 3.09 -24.60
N VAL A 229 -3.59 2.69 -23.33
CA VAL A 229 -4.44 3.42 -22.37
C VAL A 229 -3.78 4.74 -22.02
N GLN A 230 -4.56 5.82 -22.04
CA GLN A 230 -4.04 7.17 -21.73
C GLN A 230 -4.13 7.45 -20.22
N SER A 231 -3.18 8.25 -19.71
CA SER A 231 -3.23 8.80 -18.34
C SER A 231 -4.35 9.89 -18.26
N PRO A 232 -5.12 9.94 -17.17
CA PRO A 232 -5.10 9.07 -16.00
C PRO A 232 -5.78 7.70 -16.24
N VAL A 233 -5.21 6.65 -15.64
CA VAL A 233 -5.73 5.28 -15.70
C VAL A 233 -6.51 4.97 -14.44
N SER A 234 -7.74 4.47 -14.59
CA SER A 234 -8.55 3.94 -13.49
C SER A 234 -8.31 2.44 -13.32
N ILE A 235 -7.98 1.99 -12.12
CA ILE A 235 -7.64 0.62 -11.81
C ILE A 235 -8.64 0.05 -10.81
N LEU A 236 -9.49 -0.88 -11.26
CA LEU A 236 -10.36 -1.66 -10.37
C LEU A 236 -9.53 -2.75 -9.72
N THR A 237 -9.41 -2.71 -8.41
CA THR A 237 -8.65 -3.68 -7.61
C THR A 237 -9.51 -4.88 -7.23
N THR A 238 -8.89 -5.97 -6.76
CA THR A 238 -9.58 -7.16 -6.23
C THR A 238 -10.54 -6.81 -5.09
N GLY A 239 -10.20 -5.83 -4.26
CA GLY A 239 -11.06 -5.34 -3.17
C GLY A 239 -12.28 -4.52 -3.62
N GLY A 240 -12.49 -4.32 -4.93
CA GLY A 240 -13.61 -3.56 -5.48
C GLY A 240 -13.43 -2.03 -5.44
N GLU A 241 -12.35 -1.52 -4.86
CA GLU A 241 -12.00 -0.10 -4.87
C GLU A 241 -11.37 0.29 -6.21
N THR A 242 -11.58 1.53 -6.62
CA THR A 242 -10.92 2.08 -7.81
C THR A 242 -9.80 3.01 -7.38
N LEU A 243 -8.58 2.66 -7.72
CA LEU A 243 -7.42 3.55 -7.68
C LEU A 243 -7.29 4.28 -9.01
N LYS A 244 -6.67 5.45 -9.00
CA LYS A 244 -6.39 6.21 -10.21
C LYS A 244 -4.92 6.58 -10.25
N VAL A 245 -4.26 6.32 -11.36
CA VAL A 245 -2.85 6.64 -11.56
C VAL A 245 -2.71 7.62 -12.70
N SER A 246 -2.10 8.76 -12.40
CA SER A 246 -1.70 9.75 -13.42
C SER A 246 -0.19 9.72 -13.60
N PHE A 247 0.27 9.95 -14.80
CA PHE A 247 1.68 10.04 -15.15
C PHE A 247 1.86 10.83 -16.44
N ASP A 248 3.03 11.41 -16.60
CA ASP A 248 3.51 11.92 -17.88
C ASP A 248 4.33 10.84 -18.58
N ARG A 249 4.17 10.75 -19.91
CA ARG A 249 4.93 9.80 -20.74
C ARG A 249 5.68 10.55 -21.84
N SER A 250 7.00 10.37 -21.87
CA SER A 250 7.84 10.87 -22.94
C SER A 250 8.73 9.72 -23.43
N ASN A 251 8.46 9.23 -24.63
CA ASN A 251 9.08 8.00 -25.16
C ASN A 251 8.82 6.80 -24.22
N ASN A 252 9.89 6.23 -23.65
CA ASN A 252 9.82 5.13 -22.67
C ASN A 252 10.05 5.59 -21.23
N ARG A 253 10.02 6.89 -20.95
CA ARG A 253 10.14 7.44 -19.60
C ARG A 253 8.77 7.81 -19.07
N TYR A 254 8.56 7.54 -17.79
CA TYR A 254 7.36 7.86 -17.03
C TYR A 254 7.76 8.73 -15.86
N SER A 255 7.05 9.84 -15.66
CA SER A 255 7.35 10.82 -14.62
C SER A 255 6.07 11.42 -14.05
N ASN A 256 6.22 12.22 -12.99
CA ASN A 256 5.09 12.86 -12.30
C ASN A 256 4.01 11.85 -11.90
N ILE A 257 4.44 10.77 -11.25
CA ILE A 257 3.55 9.68 -10.84
C ILE A 257 2.66 10.15 -9.68
N VAL A 258 1.35 10.12 -9.89
CA VAL A 258 0.35 10.42 -8.87
C VAL A 258 -0.59 9.24 -8.68
N LEU A 259 -0.66 8.73 -7.46
CA LEU A 259 -1.60 7.69 -7.05
C LEU A 259 -2.75 8.32 -6.26
N GLU A 260 -3.95 8.29 -6.82
CA GLU A 260 -5.18 8.77 -6.19
C GLU A 260 -6.02 7.58 -5.69
N GLY A 261 -6.56 7.70 -4.49
CA GLY A 261 -7.45 6.68 -3.93
C GLY A 261 -8.02 7.08 -2.59
N SER A 262 -8.93 6.24 -2.10
CA SER A 262 -9.61 6.49 -0.84
C SER A 262 -8.68 6.33 0.37
N ALA A 263 -8.99 7.09 1.42
CA ALA A 263 -8.46 6.94 2.76
C ALA A 263 -9.61 7.21 3.74
N ARG A 264 -10.15 6.17 4.37
CA ARG A 264 -11.38 6.27 5.17
C ARG A 264 -11.08 6.11 6.65
N VAL A 265 -11.67 6.93 7.48
CA VAL A 265 -11.81 6.65 8.92
C VAL A 265 -12.90 5.60 9.08
N VAL A 266 -12.60 4.51 9.75
CA VAL A 266 -13.55 3.44 10.05
C VAL A 266 -14.19 3.69 11.40
N PHE A 267 -13.35 3.84 12.43
CA PHE A 267 -13.76 4.25 13.78
C PHE A 267 -12.58 4.81 14.56
N GLN A 268 -12.88 5.43 15.70
CA GLN A 268 -11.90 5.91 16.68
C GLN A 268 -12.18 5.28 18.01
N GLY A 269 -11.13 5.13 18.81
CA GLY A 269 -11.27 4.51 20.13
C GLY A 269 -10.08 4.76 21.02
N LYS A 270 -10.15 4.14 22.18
CA LYS A 270 -9.07 4.08 23.17
C LYS A 270 -8.82 2.63 23.53
N ILE A 271 -7.56 2.29 23.71
CA ILE A 271 -7.13 0.96 24.12
C ILE A 271 -6.33 1.07 25.39
N LEU A 272 -6.51 0.12 26.30
CA LEU A 272 -5.63 -0.04 27.45
C LEU A 272 -4.47 -0.95 27.06
N TYR A 273 -3.26 -0.49 27.28
CA TYR A 273 -2.04 -1.21 26.95
C TYR A 273 -1.13 -1.33 28.16
N ASN A 274 -0.71 -2.56 28.47
CA ASN A 274 0.34 -2.82 29.45
C ASN A 274 1.69 -2.87 28.72
N GLU A 275 2.52 -1.89 29.00
CA GLU A 275 3.83 -1.75 28.37
C GLU A 275 4.83 -2.80 28.87
N GLN A 276 4.70 -3.26 30.12
CA GLN A 276 5.60 -4.27 30.70
C GLN A 276 5.41 -5.65 30.07
N ASP A 277 4.15 -6.02 29.79
CA ASP A 277 3.79 -7.33 29.23
C ASP A 277 3.54 -7.27 27.72
N HIS A 278 3.63 -6.08 27.12
CA HIS A 278 3.29 -5.82 25.71
C HIS A 278 1.90 -6.35 25.30
N LYS A 279 0.88 -6.14 26.17
CA LYS A 279 -0.46 -6.69 25.96
C LYS A 279 -1.54 -5.62 25.94
N VAL A 280 -2.52 -5.85 25.08
CA VAL A 280 -3.82 -5.19 25.18
C VAL A 280 -4.57 -5.75 26.36
N LEU A 281 -5.12 -4.86 27.20
CA LEU A 281 -5.85 -5.24 28.40
C LEU A 281 -7.36 -5.19 28.15
N ASP A 282 -8.08 -6.12 28.79
CA ASP A 282 -9.53 -6.12 28.79
C ASP A 282 -10.08 -4.96 29.63
N LEU A 283 -11.20 -4.37 29.18
CA LEU A 283 -11.99 -3.44 29.98
C LEU A 283 -13.05 -4.23 30.76
N VAL A 284 -12.84 -4.39 32.03
CA VAL A 284 -13.86 -4.96 32.95
C VAL A 284 -14.53 -3.81 33.69
N ASN A 285 -15.84 -3.62 33.50
CA ASN A 285 -16.67 -2.61 34.17
C ASN A 285 -16.14 -1.15 34.06
N GLY A 286 -15.51 -0.79 32.94
CA GLY A 286 -14.96 0.56 32.74
C GLY A 286 -13.71 0.87 33.58
N GLN A 287 -13.20 -0.08 34.33
CA GLN A 287 -11.94 -0.02 35.04
C GLN A 287 -11.05 -1.15 34.54
N GLY A 288 -9.83 -0.80 34.10
CA GLY A 288 -8.84 -1.80 33.73
C GLY A 288 -8.39 -2.56 34.98
N HIS A 289 -8.58 -3.87 35.00
CA HIS A 289 -7.91 -4.71 35.98
C HIS A 289 -6.58 -5.18 35.42
N ILE A 290 -5.53 -4.96 36.18
CA ILE A 290 -4.16 -5.43 35.93
C ILE A 290 -4.06 -6.89 36.33
#